data_370290decb87996fbc58909673e19f70
#
_entry.id   370290decb87996fbc58909673e19f70
#
_cell.length_a   1.000
_cell.length_b   1.000
_cell.length_c   1.000
_cell.angle_alpha   90.00
_cell.angle_beta   90.00
_cell.angle_gamma   90.00
#
_symmetry.space_group_name_H-M   'P 1'
#
loop_
_entity.id
_entity.type
_entity.pdbx_description
1 polymer ?
#
loop_
_entity_poly.entity_id
_entity_poly.type
_entity_poly.pdbx_seq_one_letter_code
_entity_poly.pdbx_strand_id
1 'polypeptide(L)'
;SFFTFTMLTLVTSDNLVQLFFGWEGVGVASYLLIGFYFKKPSANAAAMKAFVVNRVGDFALILGMATIYYVTDSIRYAETNLQFLWLEVSAANLIGVLLFIGAMGKSAQLFLHTWLPDAMEGPTPVSALIHAATMVTAGVFLVCRMSPLFEVAAEAKLMITYIGGFTAFFAAT
;
A
#
# COMPACT_ATOMS: atom_id res chain seq x y z
N SER A 1 1.56 -5.18 -20.25
CA SER A 1 0.35 -5.83 -19.76
C SER A 1 -0.41 -4.93 -18.79
N PHE A 2 -1.62 -5.35 -18.40
CA PHE A 2 -2.49 -4.57 -17.49
C PHE A 2 -1.81 -4.22 -16.16
N PHE A 3 -1.14 -5.17 -15.52
CA PHE A 3 -0.41 -4.95 -14.27
C PHE A 3 0.67 -3.87 -14.41
N THR A 4 1.47 -3.92 -15.48
CA THR A 4 2.52 -2.91 -15.73
C THR A 4 1.92 -1.51 -15.94
N PHE A 5 0.82 -1.44 -16.67
CA PHE A 5 0.09 -0.18 -16.88
C PHE A 5 -0.38 0.42 -15.54
N THR A 6 -1.03 -0.37 -14.69
CA THR A 6 -1.53 0.12 -13.40
C THR A 6 -0.40 0.51 -12.45
N MET A 7 0.72 -0.22 -12.47
CA MET A 7 1.89 0.12 -11.67
C MET A 7 2.55 1.41 -12.16
N LEU A 8 2.69 1.62 -13.46
CA LEU A 8 3.18 2.87 -14.01
C LEU A 8 2.26 4.04 -13.65
N THR A 9 0.94 3.87 -13.75
CA THR A 9 -0.03 4.88 -13.33
C THR A 9 0.16 5.27 -11.85
N LEU A 10 0.46 4.29 -10.99
CA LEU A 10 0.73 4.52 -9.58
C LEU A 10 2.00 5.34 -9.38
N VAL A 11 3.11 4.90 -9.97
CA VAL A 11 4.45 5.49 -9.74
C VAL A 11 4.57 6.89 -10.35
N THR A 12 3.96 7.10 -11.52
CA THR A 12 4.00 8.40 -12.21
C THR A 12 2.92 9.37 -11.75
N SER A 13 2.15 9.02 -10.71
CA SER A 13 1.08 9.88 -10.21
C SER A 13 1.61 11.22 -9.69
N ASP A 14 0.90 12.28 -10.03
CA ASP A 14 1.16 13.64 -9.54
C ASP A 14 0.21 14.04 -8.40
N ASN A 15 -0.79 13.24 -8.17
CA ASN A 15 -1.80 13.49 -7.15
C ASN A 15 -2.28 12.20 -6.45
N LEU A 16 -2.91 12.37 -5.28
CA LEU A 16 -3.38 11.26 -4.45
C LEU A 16 -4.46 10.41 -5.13
N VAL A 17 -5.35 11.02 -5.90
CA VAL A 17 -6.43 10.30 -6.59
C VAL A 17 -5.88 9.41 -7.70
N GLN A 18 -4.93 9.90 -8.48
CA GLN A 18 -4.27 9.10 -9.51
C GLN A 18 -3.46 7.96 -8.88
N LEU A 19 -2.76 8.24 -7.77
CA LEU A 19 -2.07 7.19 -7.01
C LEU A 19 -3.04 6.11 -6.58
N PHE A 20 -4.19 6.50 -6.01
CA PHE A 20 -5.19 5.55 -5.56
C PHE A 20 -5.77 4.72 -6.72
N PHE A 21 -6.02 5.34 -7.86
CA PHE A 21 -6.46 4.62 -9.06
C PHE A 21 -5.45 3.55 -9.49
N GLY A 22 -4.17 3.90 -9.53
CA GLY A 22 -3.09 2.92 -9.79
C GLY A 22 -3.01 1.84 -8.71
N TRP A 23 -3.16 2.23 -7.45
CA TRP A 23 -3.14 1.35 -6.28
C TRP A 23 -4.21 0.27 -6.32
N GLU A 24 -5.44 0.66 -6.65
CA GLU A 24 -6.56 -0.24 -6.84
C GLU A 24 -6.39 -1.11 -8.09
N GLY A 25 -5.91 -0.52 -9.17
CA GLY A 25 -5.63 -1.24 -10.41
C GLY A 25 -4.60 -2.35 -10.22
N VAL A 26 -3.53 -2.11 -9.45
CA VAL A 26 -2.55 -3.14 -9.07
C VAL A 26 -3.21 -4.23 -8.22
N GLY A 27 -4.11 -3.86 -7.30
CA GLY A 27 -4.88 -4.82 -6.50
C GLY A 27 -5.73 -5.76 -7.35
N VAL A 28 -6.49 -5.24 -8.31
CA VAL A 28 -7.29 -6.03 -9.25
C VAL A 28 -6.40 -6.89 -10.16
N ALA A 29 -5.32 -6.31 -10.68
CA ALA A 29 -4.38 -7.05 -11.53
C ALA A 29 -3.74 -8.23 -10.78
N SER A 30 -3.37 -8.04 -9.51
CA SER A 30 -2.82 -9.11 -8.68
C SER A 30 -3.84 -10.22 -8.41
N TYR A 31 -5.10 -9.87 -8.15
CA TYR A 31 -6.19 -10.83 -8.00
C TYR A 31 -6.31 -11.75 -9.23
N LEU A 32 -6.33 -11.16 -10.44
CA LEU A 32 -6.41 -11.91 -11.69
C LEU A 32 -5.18 -12.77 -11.95
N LEU A 33 -4.01 -12.30 -11.54
CA LEU A 33 -2.74 -13.01 -11.74
C LEU A 33 -2.55 -14.15 -10.75
N ILE A 34 -2.92 -13.99 -9.47
CA ILE A 34 -2.88 -15.08 -8.47
C ILE A 34 -3.90 -16.16 -8.85
N GLY A 35 -5.11 -15.75 -9.26
CA GLY A 35 -6.17 -16.62 -9.74
C GLY A 35 -5.98 -17.12 -11.19
N PHE A 36 -4.78 -17.05 -11.76
CA PHE A 36 -4.52 -17.48 -13.15
C PHE A 36 -4.98 -18.92 -13.41
N TYR A 37 -4.73 -19.80 -12.48
CA TYR A 37 -5.19 -21.20 -12.53
C TYR A 37 -6.60 -21.33 -11.96
N PHE A 38 -7.57 -20.63 -12.53
CA PHE A 38 -8.96 -20.51 -12.05
C PHE A 38 -9.70 -21.86 -11.86
N LYS A 39 -9.20 -22.94 -12.45
CA LYS A 39 -9.72 -24.29 -12.23
C LYS A 39 -9.27 -24.93 -10.92
N LYS A 40 -8.23 -24.36 -10.27
CA LYS A 40 -7.74 -24.84 -8.98
C LYS A 40 -8.47 -24.10 -7.85
N PRO A 41 -9.18 -24.80 -6.94
CA PRO A 41 -9.85 -24.18 -5.81
C PRO A 41 -8.89 -23.41 -4.89
N SER A 42 -7.65 -23.93 -4.71
CA SER A 42 -6.61 -23.29 -3.90
C SER A 42 -6.21 -21.92 -4.46
N ALA A 43 -6.00 -21.81 -5.77
CA ALA A 43 -5.64 -20.54 -6.42
C ALA A 43 -6.77 -19.50 -6.31
N ASN A 44 -8.03 -19.93 -6.43
CA ASN A 44 -9.18 -19.05 -6.27
C ASN A 44 -9.32 -18.55 -4.81
N ALA A 45 -9.12 -19.43 -3.83
CA ALA A 45 -9.13 -19.07 -2.42
C ALA A 45 -7.98 -18.10 -2.09
N ALA A 46 -6.78 -18.35 -2.60
CA ALA A 46 -5.62 -17.47 -2.43
C ALA A 46 -5.84 -16.09 -3.05
N ALA A 47 -6.39 -16.02 -4.26
CA ALA A 47 -6.71 -14.77 -4.93
C ALA A 47 -7.76 -13.96 -4.14
N MET A 48 -8.82 -14.61 -3.67
CA MET A 48 -9.86 -13.97 -2.86
C MET A 48 -9.29 -13.46 -1.54
N LYS A 49 -8.47 -14.27 -0.85
CA LYS A 49 -7.81 -13.88 0.40
C LYS A 49 -6.92 -12.66 0.20
N ALA A 50 -6.08 -12.67 -0.83
CA ALA A 50 -5.22 -11.55 -1.15
C ALA A 50 -6.03 -10.27 -1.42
N PHE A 51 -7.12 -10.38 -2.18
CA PHE A 51 -7.98 -9.25 -2.48
C PHE A 51 -8.63 -8.66 -1.23
N VAL A 52 -9.25 -9.50 -0.39
CA VAL A 52 -9.97 -9.06 0.83
C VAL A 52 -9.00 -8.43 1.84
N VAL A 53 -7.85 -9.06 2.10
CA VAL A 53 -6.86 -8.53 3.06
C VAL A 53 -6.32 -7.19 2.60
N ASN A 54 -6.02 -7.03 1.31
CA ASN A 54 -5.58 -5.74 0.78
C ASN A 54 -6.67 -4.66 0.89
N ARG A 55 -7.96 -5.02 0.74
CA ARG A 55 -9.07 -4.05 0.90
C ARG A 55 -9.15 -3.40 2.27
N VAL A 56 -8.77 -4.11 3.32
CA VAL A 56 -8.67 -3.53 4.67
C VAL A 56 -7.65 -2.37 4.69
N GLY A 57 -6.47 -2.58 4.08
CA GLY A 57 -5.48 -1.51 3.92
C GLY A 57 -5.95 -0.38 3.01
N ASP A 58 -6.59 -0.72 1.89
CA ASP A 58 -7.09 0.26 0.91
C ASP A 58 -8.15 1.19 1.53
N PHE A 59 -8.99 0.67 2.43
CA PHE A 59 -9.96 1.48 3.17
C PHE A 59 -9.28 2.52 4.07
N ALA A 60 -8.23 2.13 4.80
CA ALA A 60 -7.46 3.07 5.61
C ALA A 60 -6.75 4.12 4.73
N LEU A 61 -6.25 3.74 3.57
CA LEU A 61 -5.65 4.67 2.59
C LEU A 61 -6.65 5.73 2.13
N ILE A 62 -7.88 5.34 1.80
CA ILE A 62 -8.96 6.27 1.42
C ILE A 62 -9.23 7.27 2.54
N LEU A 63 -9.36 6.79 3.78
CA LEU A 63 -9.58 7.66 4.93
C LEU A 63 -8.41 8.63 5.13
N GLY A 64 -7.17 8.17 4.97
CA GLY A 64 -5.98 9.01 5.03
C GLY A 64 -5.99 10.11 3.97
N MET A 65 -6.32 9.77 2.72
CA MET A 65 -6.43 10.74 1.63
C MET A 65 -7.57 11.75 1.85
N ALA A 66 -8.72 11.27 2.35
CA ALA A 66 -9.85 12.15 2.69
C ALA A 66 -9.47 13.13 3.80
N THR A 67 -8.71 12.68 4.80
CA THR A 67 -8.22 13.54 5.88
C THR A 67 -7.21 14.55 5.36
N ILE A 68 -6.30 14.15 4.46
CA ILE A 68 -5.38 15.09 3.79
C ILE A 68 -6.18 16.17 3.08
N TYR A 69 -7.14 15.79 2.25
CA TYR A 69 -7.96 16.75 1.50
C TYR A 69 -8.73 17.69 2.44
N TYR A 70 -9.29 17.17 3.52
CA TYR A 70 -10.03 17.97 4.52
C TYR A 70 -9.16 19.04 5.19
N VAL A 71 -7.89 18.71 5.44
CA VAL A 71 -6.97 19.61 6.16
C VAL A 71 -6.21 20.55 5.22
N THR A 72 -5.86 20.09 4.01
CA THR A 72 -5.01 20.84 3.06
C THR A 72 -5.78 21.45 1.90
N ASP A 73 -7.06 21.08 1.72
CA ASP A 73 -7.90 21.47 0.58
C ASP A 73 -7.25 21.20 -0.80
N SER A 74 -6.30 20.27 -0.84
CA SER A 74 -5.58 19.89 -2.05
C SER A 74 -5.32 18.39 -2.10
N ILE A 75 -5.22 17.87 -3.33
CA ILE A 75 -4.87 16.48 -3.61
C ILE A 75 -3.50 16.34 -4.30
N ARG A 76 -2.87 17.45 -4.68
CA ARG A 76 -1.58 17.47 -5.38
C ARG A 76 -0.43 17.38 -4.40
N TYR A 77 0.55 16.52 -4.69
CA TYR A 77 1.72 16.34 -3.80
C TYR A 77 2.52 17.62 -3.57
N ALA A 78 2.71 18.45 -4.61
CA ALA A 78 3.48 19.69 -4.45
C ALA A 78 2.86 20.64 -3.43
N GLU A 79 1.54 20.74 -3.41
CA GLU A 79 0.79 21.62 -2.51
C GLU A 79 0.68 21.03 -1.11
N THR A 80 0.29 19.74 -1.02
CA THR A 80 0.12 19.05 0.27
C THR A 80 1.42 18.92 1.03
N ASN A 81 2.54 18.61 0.36
CA ASN A 81 3.83 18.46 1.01
C ASN A 81 4.35 19.77 1.63
N LEU A 82 4.07 20.92 1.02
CA LEU A 82 4.39 22.21 1.60
C LEU A 82 3.54 22.52 2.82
N GLN A 83 2.26 22.12 2.80
CA GLN A 83 1.32 22.35 3.91
C GLN A 83 1.59 21.44 5.10
N PHE A 84 2.14 20.23 4.89
CA PHE A 84 2.48 19.32 6.00
C PHE A 84 3.46 19.93 6.99
N LEU A 85 4.34 20.83 6.56
CA LEU A 85 5.29 21.52 7.46
C LEU A 85 4.58 22.42 8.50
N TRP A 86 3.35 22.82 8.25
CA TRP A 86 2.55 23.70 9.10
C TRP A 86 1.37 22.98 9.76
N LEU A 87 1.28 21.67 9.56
CA LEU A 87 0.18 20.87 10.07
C LEU A 87 0.32 20.63 11.58
N GLU A 88 -0.80 20.57 12.28
CA GLU A 88 -0.81 20.12 13.67
C GLU A 88 -0.26 18.67 13.77
N VAL A 89 0.59 18.42 14.76
CA VAL A 89 1.21 17.11 14.96
C VAL A 89 0.18 15.99 15.12
N SER A 90 -0.96 16.27 15.76
CA SER A 90 -2.06 15.32 15.94
C SER A 90 -2.66 14.89 14.60
N ALA A 91 -2.95 15.85 13.71
CA ALA A 91 -3.49 15.58 12.39
C ALA A 91 -2.47 14.87 11.51
N ALA A 92 -1.21 15.27 11.56
CA ALA A 92 -0.11 14.62 10.83
C ALA A 92 0.05 13.15 11.27
N ASN A 93 -0.01 12.86 12.57
CA ASN A 93 0.08 11.50 13.09
C ASN A 93 -1.12 10.65 12.62
N LEU A 94 -2.34 11.18 12.69
CA LEU A 94 -3.52 10.45 12.21
C LEU A 94 -3.40 10.10 10.73
N ILE A 95 -3.06 11.07 9.89
CA ILE A 95 -2.86 10.85 8.46
C ILE A 95 -1.75 9.83 8.23
N GLY A 96 -0.61 9.98 8.91
CA GLY A 96 0.53 9.08 8.79
C GLY A 96 0.20 7.63 9.14
N VAL A 97 -0.54 7.41 10.22
CA VAL A 97 -1.01 6.07 10.64
C VAL A 97 -1.95 5.48 9.60
N LEU A 98 -2.93 6.24 9.10
CA LEU A 98 -3.89 5.75 8.10
C LEU A 98 -3.20 5.38 6.77
N LEU A 99 -2.29 6.22 6.30
CA LEU A 99 -1.50 5.93 5.09
C LEU A 99 -0.61 4.70 5.30
N PHE A 100 -0.02 4.55 6.49
CA PHE A 100 0.83 3.41 6.80
C PHE A 100 0.03 2.10 6.87
N ILE A 101 -1.18 2.08 7.42
CA ILE A 101 -2.06 0.91 7.39
C ILE A 101 -2.37 0.52 5.93
N GLY A 102 -2.59 1.50 5.05
CA GLY A 102 -2.69 1.24 3.60
C GLY A 102 -1.44 0.59 3.02
N ALA A 103 -0.26 1.10 3.38
CA ALA A 103 1.02 0.53 2.97
C ALA A 103 1.23 -0.89 3.52
N MET A 104 0.81 -1.17 4.77
CA MET A 104 0.91 -2.50 5.39
C MET A 104 0.19 -3.57 4.59
N GLY A 105 -0.97 -3.25 4.00
CA GLY A 105 -1.73 -4.17 3.16
C GLY A 105 -0.91 -4.64 1.96
N LYS A 106 -0.42 -3.72 1.14
CA LYS A 106 0.36 -4.05 -0.06
C LYS A 106 1.75 -4.60 0.26
N SER A 107 2.41 -4.09 1.30
CA SER A 107 3.75 -4.54 1.70
C SER A 107 3.74 -5.76 2.63
N ALA A 108 2.58 -6.38 2.84
CA ALA A 108 2.44 -7.58 3.68
C ALA A 108 3.16 -7.45 5.04
N GLN A 109 2.99 -6.32 5.70
CA GLN A 109 3.53 -6.11 7.04
C GLN A 109 2.77 -6.92 8.08
N LEU A 110 3.33 -7.06 9.27
CA LEU A 110 2.71 -7.79 10.37
C LEU A 110 1.22 -7.41 10.52
N PHE A 111 0.37 -8.37 10.80
CA PHE A 111 -1.11 -8.38 10.78
C PHE A 111 -1.75 -8.52 9.38
N LEU A 112 -1.22 -7.90 8.33
CA LEU A 112 -1.75 -7.98 6.95
C LEU A 112 -0.88 -8.83 6.01
N HIS A 113 0.02 -9.66 6.55
CA HIS A 113 0.97 -10.50 5.78
C HIS A 113 0.37 -11.83 5.28
N THR A 114 -0.78 -12.24 5.81
CA THR A 114 -1.32 -13.60 5.63
C THR A 114 -1.66 -13.98 4.19
N TRP A 115 -1.78 -13.01 3.29
CA TRP A 115 -2.05 -13.25 1.87
C TRP A 115 -0.79 -13.59 1.06
N LEU A 116 0.37 -13.15 1.54
CA LEU A 116 1.63 -13.22 0.78
C LEU A 116 2.09 -14.66 0.50
N PRO A 117 2.11 -15.60 1.48
CA PRO A 117 2.46 -16.99 1.22
C PRO A 117 1.50 -17.66 0.23
N ASP A 118 0.20 -17.43 0.36
CA ASP A 118 -0.82 -18.05 -0.49
C ASP A 118 -0.75 -17.53 -1.94
N ALA A 119 -0.25 -16.31 -2.14
CA ALA A 119 -0.09 -15.72 -3.47
C ALA A 119 0.92 -16.49 -4.36
N MET A 120 1.68 -17.44 -3.80
CA MET A 120 2.57 -18.35 -4.54
C MET A 120 1.82 -19.40 -5.38
N GLU A 121 0.50 -19.53 -5.25
CA GLU A 121 -0.32 -20.40 -6.11
C GLU A 121 -0.36 -19.94 -7.58
N GLY A 122 0.02 -18.71 -7.86
CA GLY A 122 0.17 -18.19 -9.23
C GLY A 122 1.41 -18.73 -9.96
N PRO A 123 1.50 -18.52 -11.29
CA PRO A 123 2.69 -18.89 -12.06
C PRO A 123 3.95 -18.17 -11.56
N THR A 124 5.12 -18.83 -11.64
CA THR A 124 6.40 -18.27 -11.15
C THR A 124 6.73 -16.86 -11.67
N PRO A 125 6.53 -16.53 -12.98
CA PRO A 125 6.75 -15.16 -13.45
C PRO A 125 5.85 -14.12 -12.80
N VAL A 126 4.63 -14.53 -12.44
CA VAL A 126 3.65 -13.68 -11.73
C VAL A 126 4.09 -13.45 -10.30
N SER A 127 4.51 -14.50 -9.61
CA SER A 127 5.04 -14.39 -8.26
C SER A 127 6.26 -13.47 -8.20
N ALA A 128 7.19 -13.58 -9.13
CA ALA A 128 8.34 -12.68 -9.23
C ALA A 128 7.90 -11.20 -9.39
N LEU A 129 6.86 -10.96 -10.19
CA LEU A 129 6.35 -9.62 -10.46
C LEU A 129 5.62 -9.02 -9.25
N ILE A 130 4.82 -9.82 -8.53
CA ILE A 130 4.06 -9.38 -7.37
C ILE A 130 4.98 -9.17 -6.16
N HIS A 131 5.83 -10.15 -5.85
CA HIS A 131 6.59 -10.17 -4.59
C HIS A 131 7.88 -9.35 -4.66
N ALA A 132 8.67 -9.48 -5.72
CA ALA A 132 9.99 -8.88 -5.76
C ALA A 132 9.99 -7.44 -6.28
N ALA A 133 9.26 -7.17 -7.36
CA ALA A 133 9.50 -5.94 -8.13
C ALA A 133 8.49 -4.82 -7.90
N THR A 134 7.23 -5.10 -7.55
CA THR A 134 6.22 -4.05 -7.72
C THR A 134 5.16 -3.94 -6.63
N MET A 135 4.34 -4.98 -6.36
CA MET A 135 3.19 -4.82 -5.47
C MET A 135 3.62 -4.58 -4.02
N VAL A 136 4.57 -5.35 -3.52
CA VAL A 136 5.07 -5.21 -2.14
C VAL A 136 5.84 -3.92 -1.96
N THR A 137 6.55 -3.46 -2.97
CA THR A 137 7.29 -2.19 -2.95
C THR A 137 6.39 -0.96 -3.09
N ALA A 138 5.13 -1.10 -3.52
CA ALA A 138 4.19 0.01 -3.61
C ALA A 138 3.95 0.69 -2.24
N GLY A 139 3.89 -0.08 -1.15
CA GLY A 139 3.77 0.50 0.19
C GLY A 139 5.03 1.27 0.61
N VAL A 140 6.21 0.75 0.29
CA VAL A 140 7.48 1.46 0.51
C VAL A 140 7.52 2.76 -0.30
N PHE A 141 7.11 2.69 -1.58
CA PHE A 141 7.00 3.87 -2.43
C PHE A 141 6.07 4.93 -1.83
N LEU A 142 4.90 4.54 -1.31
CA LEU A 142 3.96 5.46 -0.66
C LEU A 142 4.62 6.18 0.52
N VAL A 143 5.29 5.44 1.41
CA VAL A 143 5.97 6.02 2.58
C VAL A 143 7.08 6.98 2.14
N CYS A 144 7.88 6.62 1.16
CA CYS A 144 8.92 7.49 0.61
C CYS A 144 8.33 8.75 -0.05
N ARG A 145 7.24 8.60 -0.78
CA ARG A 145 6.56 9.72 -1.46
C ARG A 145 5.98 10.73 -0.47
N MET A 146 5.53 10.23 0.69
CA MET A 146 4.95 11.03 1.77
C MET A 146 5.98 11.36 2.88
N SER A 147 7.28 11.29 2.59
CA SER A 147 8.33 11.57 3.58
C SER A 147 8.19 12.91 4.31
N PRO A 148 7.78 14.03 3.67
CA PRO A 148 7.60 15.31 4.38
C PRO A 148 6.54 15.22 5.50
N LEU A 149 5.48 14.42 5.30
CA LEU A 149 4.48 14.15 6.34
C LEU A 149 5.09 13.41 7.53
N PHE A 150 5.88 12.36 7.27
CA PHE A 150 6.47 11.53 8.30
C PHE A 150 7.60 12.22 9.08
N GLU A 151 8.15 13.31 8.59
CA GLU A 151 9.08 14.14 9.37
C GLU A 151 8.37 14.88 10.49
N VAL A 152 7.12 15.29 10.28
CA VAL A 152 6.27 15.97 11.27
C VAL A 152 5.54 14.95 12.16
N ALA A 153 5.14 13.81 11.61
CA ALA A 153 4.38 12.76 12.28
C ALA A 153 5.30 11.78 13.07
N ALA A 154 5.82 12.21 14.20
CA ALA A 154 6.78 11.44 15.00
C ALA A 154 6.23 10.09 15.48
N GLU A 155 4.97 10.02 15.94
CA GLU A 155 4.35 8.78 16.42
C GLU A 155 4.11 7.79 15.27
N ALA A 156 3.65 8.28 14.11
CA ALA A 156 3.49 7.45 12.93
C ALA A 156 4.84 6.88 12.47
N LYS A 157 5.91 7.66 12.53
CA LYS A 157 7.29 7.23 12.22
C LYS A 157 7.77 6.13 13.16
N LEU A 158 7.49 6.25 14.46
CA LEU A 158 7.78 5.20 15.44
C LEU A 158 7.01 3.92 15.14
N MET A 159 5.73 4.02 14.82
CA MET A 159 4.90 2.87 14.44
C MET A 159 5.47 2.15 13.21
N ILE A 160 5.89 2.88 12.17
CA ILE A 160 6.53 2.31 10.98
C ILE A 160 7.78 1.53 11.36
N THR A 161 8.63 2.12 12.21
CA THR A 161 9.88 1.51 12.63
C THR A 161 9.65 0.22 13.42
N TYR A 162 8.74 0.24 14.38
CA TYR A 162 8.43 -0.96 15.19
C TYR A 162 7.78 -2.06 14.35
N ILE A 163 6.76 -1.74 13.57
CA ILE A 163 6.07 -2.76 12.74
C ILE A 163 7.02 -3.31 11.68
N GLY A 164 7.82 -2.47 11.04
CA GLY A 164 8.82 -2.91 10.09
C GLY A 164 9.88 -3.83 10.72
N GLY A 165 10.42 -3.45 11.90
CA GLY A 165 11.36 -4.26 12.64
C GLY A 165 10.78 -5.61 13.09
N PHE A 166 9.56 -5.62 13.63
CA PHE A 166 8.88 -6.86 14.01
C PHE A 166 8.55 -7.73 12.79
N THR A 167 8.16 -7.12 11.66
CA THR A 167 7.91 -7.87 10.42
C THR A 167 9.20 -8.53 9.93
N ALA A 168 10.32 -7.81 9.93
CA ALA A 168 11.61 -8.35 9.52
C ALA A 168 12.05 -9.52 10.43
N PHE A 169 11.89 -9.38 11.74
CA PHE A 169 12.21 -10.45 12.70
C PHE A 169 11.30 -11.67 12.48
N PHE A 170 9.99 -11.46 12.39
CA PHE A 170 9.00 -12.52 12.18
C PHE A 170 9.21 -13.27 10.86
N ALA A 171 9.55 -12.56 9.79
CA ALA A 171 9.77 -13.16 8.48
C ALA A 171 11.10 -13.92 8.36
N ALA A 172 12.05 -13.66 9.28
CA ALA A 172 13.35 -14.33 9.32
C ALA A 172 13.34 -15.63 10.14
N THR A 173 12.29 -15.86 10.96
CA THR A 173 12.12 -17.08 11.79
C THR A 173 11.19 -18.08 11.13
#